data_4cab481391033d7897ccbc6a4bb23b09
#
_entry.id   4cab481391033d7897ccbc6a4bb23b09
#
_cell.length_a   1.000
_cell.length_b   1.000
_cell.length_c   1.000
_cell.angle_alpha   90.00
_cell.angle_beta   90.00
_cell.angle_gamma   90.00
#
_symmetry.space_group_name_H-M   'P 1'
#
loop_
_entity.id
_entity.type
_entity.pdbx_description
1 polymer ?
#
loop_
_entity_poly.entity_id
_entity_poly.type
_entity_poly.pdbx_seq_one_letter_code
_entity_poly.pdbx_strand_id
1 'polypeptide(L)'
;MFEFLGVDQKVPSHDAIAQWTMRLGVAELAETFDSTQEVLWMADHSSQIGKEKVLLIIGMRVDDLPPPGETLDLEKLKVLAIVPGEKWKKEDVDREYQRLAEKIGPPVYLLCDGAVELRDPAKNLIKDGKQAIVLQNLKHHAANLLEKQVGRSERFKAFMTQVGLTRNRVQQTELGHFMPPPLKQKSRFMNLGSLLRWSTMVMHHLNHPESDSREGVTEERIEEKLGWLRDFADDLAQWNQCQEVINETLSWINQSGLRCDSTAELRDLLASWLELPSGQSGRQMAEKLVDFVAASEQQLPAGSRAWLSTEILESLFGRFKQLERQHSKGGFTRLLACLPTLCRRVTADRVRSRFKHVQAGDVQQWIRDTLPNTLTARRNAAYREAFAQQ
;
A
#
# COMPACT_ATOMS: atom_id res chain seq x y z
N MET A 1 19.95 -28.99 -16.06
CA MET A 1 18.58 -28.90 -16.60
C MET A 1 18.56 -28.81 -18.12
N PHE A 2 19.29 -27.89 -18.75
CA PHE A 2 19.35 -27.77 -20.23
C PHE A 2 19.99 -29.01 -20.89
N GLU A 3 21.08 -29.55 -20.33
CA GLU A 3 21.67 -30.82 -20.79
C GLU A 3 20.68 -32.01 -20.71
N PHE A 4 19.87 -32.06 -19.62
CA PHE A 4 18.84 -33.07 -19.45
C PHE A 4 17.71 -32.97 -20.49
N LEU A 5 17.45 -31.74 -20.98
CA LEU A 5 16.45 -31.47 -22.03
C LEU A 5 17.05 -31.53 -23.46
N GLY A 6 18.32 -31.90 -23.62
CA GLY A 6 19.00 -31.93 -24.91
C GLY A 6 19.17 -30.58 -25.57
N VAL A 7 19.15 -29.46 -24.79
CA VAL A 7 19.30 -28.11 -25.28
C VAL A 7 20.77 -27.70 -25.17
N ASP A 8 21.46 -27.64 -26.29
CA ASP A 8 22.85 -27.19 -26.39
C ASP A 8 22.93 -25.66 -26.38
N GLN A 9 22.63 -25.05 -25.23
CA GLN A 9 22.74 -23.62 -25.01
C GLN A 9 23.46 -23.31 -23.70
N LYS A 10 24.36 -22.33 -23.73
CA LYS A 10 25.03 -21.85 -22.52
C LYS A 10 24.00 -21.24 -21.57
N VAL A 11 23.98 -21.72 -20.34
CA VAL A 11 23.16 -21.14 -19.28
C VAL A 11 23.70 -19.72 -18.99
N PRO A 12 22.85 -18.68 -19.04
CA PRO A 12 23.31 -17.33 -18.72
C PRO A 12 23.76 -17.26 -17.26
N SER A 13 24.78 -16.47 -17.00
CA SER A 13 25.24 -16.20 -15.63
C SER A 13 24.17 -15.41 -14.85
N HIS A 14 24.23 -15.49 -13.53
CA HIS A 14 23.38 -14.68 -12.65
C HIS A 14 23.47 -13.17 -12.97
N ASP A 15 24.68 -12.68 -13.24
CA ASP A 15 24.88 -11.27 -13.58
C ASP A 15 24.28 -10.91 -14.96
N ALA A 16 24.36 -11.80 -15.93
CA ALA A 16 23.69 -11.59 -17.23
C ALA A 16 22.16 -11.47 -17.06
N ILE A 17 21.55 -12.37 -16.28
CA ILE A 17 20.11 -12.30 -15.99
C ILE A 17 19.75 -11.01 -15.26
N ALA A 18 20.55 -10.61 -14.26
CA ALA A 18 20.33 -9.36 -13.53
C ALA A 18 20.44 -8.14 -14.44
N GLN A 19 21.42 -8.09 -15.35
CA GLN A 19 21.57 -7.01 -16.32
C GLN A 19 20.38 -6.95 -17.29
N TRP A 20 19.93 -8.08 -17.79
CA TRP A 20 18.76 -8.15 -18.67
C TRP A 20 17.49 -7.67 -17.97
N THR A 21 17.30 -8.04 -16.69
CA THR A 21 16.15 -7.61 -15.92
C THR A 21 16.17 -6.10 -15.65
N MET A 22 17.33 -5.53 -15.29
CA MET A 22 17.47 -4.08 -15.16
C MET A 22 17.21 -3.36 -16.49
N ARG A 23 17.74 -3.88 -17.59
CA ARG A 23 17.52 -3.31 -18.92
C ARG A 23 16.05 -3.34 -19.31
N LEU A 24 15.35 -4.44 -19.02
CA LEU A 24 13.91 -4.53 -19.23
C LEU A 24 13.16 -3.50 -18.38
N GLY A 25 13.50 -3.37 -17.11
CA GLY A 25 12.85 -2.42 -16.21
C GLY A 25 13.05 -0.95 -16.63
N VAL A 26 14.26 -0.58 -17.05
CA VAL A 26 14.53 0.77 -17.58
C VAL A 26 13.77 1.00 -18.89
N ALA A 27 13.64 -0.02 -19.74
CA ALA A 27 12.83 0.06 -20.96
C ALA A 27 11.33 0.23 -20.67
N GLU A 28 10.82 -0.38 -19.61
CA GLU A 28 9.44 -0.17 -19.15
C GLU A 28 9.23 1.26 -18.62
N LEU A 29 10.20 1.83 -17.89
CA LEU A 29 10.15 3.24 -17.43
C LEU A 29 10.21 4.25 -18.59
N ALA A 30 10.83 3.89 -19.70
CA ALA A 30 10.88 4.74 -20.90
C ALA A 30 9.55 4.74 -21.67
N GLU A 31 8.68 3.75 -21.45
CA GLU A 31 7.37 3.69 -22.06
C GLU A 31 6.40 4.66 -21.37
N THR A 32 6.04 5.72 -22.05
CA THR A 32 5.15 6.78 -21.56
C THR A 32 3.73 6.64 -22.10
N PHE A 33 2.81 7.41 -21.53
CA PHE A 33 1.51 7.68 -22.12
C PHE A 33 1.64 8.80 -23.17
N ASP A 34 0.72 8.82 -24.12
CA ASP A 34 0.53 9.96 -25.00
C ASP A 34 -0.05 11.12 -24.18
N SER A 35 0.44 12.36 -24.39
CA SER A 35 -0.02 13.55 -23.69
C SER A 35 -1.49 13.87 -23.89
N THR A 36 -2.10 13.36 -24.97
CA THR A 36 -3.52 13.51 -25.27
C THR A 36 -4.41 12.58 -24.43
N GLN A 37 -3.84 11.52 -23.85
CA GLN A 37 -4.59 10.56 -23.06
C GLN A 37 -4.92 11.12 -21.66
N GLU A 38 -6.10 10.79 -21.17
CA GLU A 38 -6.46 11.04 -19.80
C GLU A 38 -5.86 9.96 -18.89
N VAL A 39 -5.02 10.38 -17.96
CA VAL A 39 -4.26 9.47 -17.09
C VAL A 39 -4.59 9.75 -15.63
N LEU A 40 -4.83 8.66 -14.89
CA LEU A 40 -4.82 8.64 -13.44
C LEU A 40 -3.39 8.38 -12.95
N TRP A 41 -2.88 9.20 -12.04
CA TRP A 41 -1.66 8.92 -11.30
C TRP A 41 -1.99 8.39 -9.91
N MET A 42 -1.21 7.41 -9.46
CA MET A 42 -1.20 6.94 -8.08
C MET A 42 0.19 7.14 -7.52
N ALA A 43 0.29 7.84 -6.39
CA ALA A 43 1.55 8.16 -5.75
C ALA A 43 1.58 7.66 -4.32
N ASP A 44 2.69 7.03 -3.94
CA ASP A 44 2.93 6.58 -2.58
C ASP A 44 4.43 6.56 -2.26
N HIS A 45 4.74 6.67 -0.99
CA HIS A 45 6.07 6.46 -0.46
C HIS A 45 6.25 5.01 -0.05
N SER A 46 7.02 4.27 -0.84
CA SER A 46 7.30 2.86 -0.56
C SER A 46 8.65 2.62 0.05
N SER A 47 8.78 1.39 0.53
CA SER A 47 10.02 0.71 0.91
C SER A 47 11.11 1.60 1.44
N GLN A 48 11.30 1.54 2.74
CA GLN A 48 12.48 2.13 3.36
C GLN A 48 13.59 1.07 3.36
N ILE A 49 14.65 1.30 2.58
CA ILE A 49 15.88 0.54 2.67
C ILE A 49 16.92 1.42 3.35
N GLY A 50 17.26 1.07 4.58
CA GLY A 50 18.08 1.93 5.42
C GLY A 50 17.37 3.25 5.71
N LYS A 51 17.95 4.37 5.27
CA LYS A 51 17.36 5.72 5.41
C LYS A 51 16.58 6.17 4.17
N GLU A 52 16.66 5.43 3.08
CA GLU A 52 16.07 5.84 1.81
C GLU A 52 14.61 5.38 1.69
N LYS A 53 13.74 6.31 1.38
CA LYS A 53 12.31 6.12 1.15
C LYS A 53 12.02 6.45 -0.31
N VAL A 54 11.44 5.52 -1.03
CA VAL A 54 11.20 5.67 -2.48
C VAL A 54 9.85 6.32 -2.73
N LEU A 55 9.83 7.43 -3.47
CA LEU A 55 8.62 7.93 -4.10
C LEU A 55 8.36 7.11 -5.36
N LEU A 56 7.22 6.44 -5.41
CA LEU A 56 6.74 5.71 -6.57
C LEU A 56 5.50 6.40 -7.13
N ILE A 57 5.54 6.66 -8.43
CA ILE A 57 4.38 7.15 -9.17
C ILE A 57 4.07 6.12 -10.26
N ILE A 58 2.85 5.62 -10.27
CA ILE A 58 2.34 4.76 -11.32
C ILE A 58 1.17 5.46 -12.02
N GLY A 59 0.94 5.11 -13.27
CA GLY A 59 -0.15 5.66 -14.06
C GLY A 59 -0.97 4.59 -14.76
N MET A 60 -2.21 4.93 -15.03
CA MET A 60 -3.14 4.17 -15.86
C MET A 60 -4.02 5.12 -16.65
N ARG A 61 -4.41 4.73 -17.85
CA ARG A 61 -5.41 5.51 -18.59
C ARG A 61 -6.76 5.44 -17.88
N VAL A 62 -7.50 6.51 -17.89
CA VAL A 62 -8.86 6.55 -17.33
C VAL A 62 -9.77 5.54 -18.06
N ASP A 63 -9.61 5.38 -19.37
CA ASP A 63 -10.35 4.39 -20.19
C ASP A 63 -10.05 2.92 -19.82
N ASP A 64 -8.90 2.65 -19.20
CA ASP A 64 -8.50 1.30 -18.75
C ASP A 64 -9.00 0.98 -17.33
N LEU A 65 -9.71 1.90 -16.68
CA LEU A 65 -10.33 1.64 -15.38
C LEU A 65 -11.38 0.53 -15.52
N PRO A 66 -11.29 -0.54 -14.73
CA PRO A 66 -12.23 -1.65 -14.85
C PRO A 66 -13.65 -1.22 -14.46
N PRO A 67 -14.67 -1.97 -14.90
CA PRO A 67 -16.04 -1.81 -14.41
C PRO A 67 -16.10 -1.92 -12.87
N PRO A 68 -17.16 -1.42 -12.25
CA PRO A 68 -17.41 -1.63 -10.81
C PRO A 68 -17.38 -3.10 -10.44
N GLY A 69 -16.75 -3.42 -9.31
CA GLY A 69 -16.62 -4.79 -8.81
C GLY A 69 -15.47 -5.60 -9.39
N GLU A 70 -14.81 -5.11 -10.43
CA GLU A 70 -13.64 -5.75 -11.00
C GLU A 70 -12.34 -5.18 -10.41
N THR A 71 -11.31 -6.03 -10.31
CA THR A 71 -10.01 -5.62 -9.82
C THR A 71 -9.20 -4.93 -10.92
N LEU A 72 -8.39 -3.94 -10.52
CA LEU A 72 -7.44 -3.30 -11.43
C LEU A 72 -6.43 -4.31 -11.98
N ASP A 73 -6.27 -4.32 -13.30
CA ASP A 73 -5.28 -5.16 -13.97
C ASP A 73 -3.88 -4.51 -13.90
N LEU A 74 -2.93 -5.21 -13.29
CA LEU A 74 -1.54 -4.77 -13.23
C LEU A 74 -0.93 -4.53 -14.63
N GLU A 75 -1.38 -5.24 -15.66
CA GLU A 75 -0.86 -5.07 -17.02
C GLU A 75 -1.26 -3.74 -17.67
N LYS A 76 -2.27 -3.06 -17.15
CA LYS A 76 -2.68 -1.72 -17.58
C LYS A 76 -1.86 -0.61 -16.94
N LEU A 77 -1.14 -0.92 -15.87
CA LEU A 77 -0.31 0.05 -15.16
C LEU A 77 1.02 0.30 -15.87
N LYS A 78 1.52 1.52 -15.73
CA LYS A 78 2.90 1.89 -16.04
C LYS A 78 3.53 2.53 -14.82
N VAL A 79 4.75 2.13 -14.51
CA VAL A 79 5.56 2.85 -13.53
C VAL A 79 6.11 4.09 -14.22
N LEU A 80 5.72 5.26 -13.73
CA LEU A 80 6.05 6.55 -14.32
C LEU A 80 7.31 7.16 -13.71
N ALA A 81 7.49 7.00 -12.41
CA ALA A 81 8.67 7.48 -11.69
C ALA A 81 9.01 6.58 -10.51
N ILE A 82 10.30 6.39 -10.29
CA ILE A 82 10.89 5.74 -9.11
C ILE A 82 11.99 6.68 -8.63
N VAL A 83 11.76 7.36 -7.52
CA VAL A 83 12.70 8.36 -7.01
C VAL A 83 13.08 8.02 -5.57
N PRO A 84 14.33 7.61 -5.30
CA PRO A 84 14.81 7.39 -3.95
C PRO A 84 15.16 8.73 -3.27
N GLY A 85 14.85 8.84 -1.96
CA GLY A 85 15.18 10.00 -1.15
C GLY A 85 15.17 9.67 0.34
N GLU A 86 15.92 10.42 1.15
CA GLU A 86 15.96 10.18 2.60
C GLU A 86 14.75 10.79 3.33
N LYS A 87 14.38 12.00 2.93
CA LYS A 87 13.25 12.75 3.49
C LYS A 87 12.53 13.46 2.35
N TRP A 88 11.24 13.27 2.31
CA TRP A 88 10.39 13.90 1.32
C TRP A 88 9.70 15.12 1.91
N LYS A 89 9.92 16.27 1.31
CA LYS A 89 9.18 17.52 1.58
C LYS A 89 8.24 17.79 0.41
N LYS A 90 7.27 18.67 0.61
CA LYS A 90 6.31 19.09 -0.43
C LYS A 90 7.01 19.58 -1.70
N GLU A 91 8.06 20.38 -1.51
CA GLU A 91 8.84 20.98 -2.60
C GLU A 91 9.59 19.93 -3.44
N ASP A 92 10.04 18.84 -2.79
CA ASP A 92 10.71 17.74 -3.49
C ASP A 92 9.71 16.93 -4.32
N VAL A 93 8.54 16.64 -3.76
CA VAL A 93 7.46 15.94 -4.47
C VAL A 93 6.90 16.80 -5.61
N ASP A 94 6.69 18.11 -5.37
CA ASP A 94 6.23 19.04 -6.39
C ASP A 94 7.17 19.05 -7.60
N ARG A 95 8.48 19.12 -7.35
CA ARG A 95 9.49 19.07 -8.42
C ARG A 95 9.38 17.78 -9.26
N GLU A 96 9.18 16.64 -8.62
CA GLU A 96 9.03 15.37 -9.33
C GLU A 96 7.71 15.28 -10.09
N TYR A 97 6.62 15.81 -9.52
CA TYR A 97 5.34 15.89 -10.22
C TYR A 97 5.42 16.80 -11.46
N GLN A 98 6.01 18.00 -11.34
CA GLN A 98 6.17 18.92 -12.47
C GLN A 98 7.08 18.30 -13.55
N ARG A 99 8.23 17.72 -13.16
CA ARG A 99 9.12 17.02 -14.09
C ARG A 99 8.41 15.91 -14.86
N LEU A 100 7.55 15.16 -14.19
CA LEU A 100 6.76 14.12 -14.82
C LEU A 100 5.68 14.70 -15.72
N ALA A 101 4.99 15.75 -15.29
CA ALA A 101 3.97 16.46 -16.06
C ALA A 101 4.53 17.10 -17.33
N GLU A 102 5.74 17.65 -17.30
CA GLU A 102 6.44 18.16 -18.48
C GLU A 102 6.71 17.04 -19.51
N LYS A 103 6.97 15.82 -19.04
CA LYS A 103 7.32 14.69 -19.90
C LYS A 103 6.10 14.01 -20.55
N ILE A 104 5.00 13.84 -19.80
CA ILE A 104 3.84 13.01 -20.22
C ILE A 104 2.49 13.72 -20.13
N GLY A 105 2.49 14.97 -19.76
CA GLY A 105 1.28 15.72 -19.41
C GLY A 105 0.81 15.47 -17.97
N PRO A 106 0.13 16.44 -17.37
CA PRO A 106 -0.43 16.30 -16.02
C PRO A 106 -1.60 15.30 -16.00
N PRO A 107 -1.87 14.65 -14.85
CA PRO A 107 -2.98 13.70 -14.73
C PRO A 107 -4.33 14.43 -14.64
N VAL A 108 -5.42 13.71 -14.95
CA VAL A 108 -6.79 14.15 -14.61
C VAL A 108 -7.07 13.89 -13.15
N TYR A 109 -6.64 12.73 -12.65
CA TYR A 109 -6.78 12.31 -11.26
C TYR A 109 -5.42 11.97 -10.66
N LEU A 110 -5.21 12.37 -9.41
CA LEU A 110 -4.10 11.89 -8.60
C LEU A 110 -4.63 11.27 -7.31
N LEU A 111 -4.34 9.99 -7.10
CA LEU A 111 -4.71 9.24 -5.91
C LEU A 111 -3.48 9.01 -5.03
N CYS A 112 -3.57 9.36 -3.73
CA CYS A 112 -2.50 9.15 -2.76
C CYS A 112 -3.03 8.71 -1.39
N ASP A 113 -2.14 8.38 -0.45
CA ASP A 113 -2.50 7.99 0.93
C ASP A 113 -3.02 9.15 1.79
N GLY A 114 -2.99 10.37 1.27
CA GLY A 114 -3.40 11.59 1.97
C GLY A 114 -2.29 12.25 2.78
N ALA A 115 -1.05 11.76 2.73
CA ALA A 115 0.11 12.44 3.26
C ALA A 115 0.23 13.85 2.65
N VAL A 116 0.48 14.84 3.50
CA VAL A 116 0.45 16.26 3.11
C VAL A 116 1.48 16.55 2.02
N GLU A 117 2.64 15.90 2.10
CA GLU A 117 3.71 16.00 1.11
C GLU A 117 3.38 15.42 -0.27
N LEU A 118 2.41 14.49 -0.37
CA LEU A 118 1.92 13.96 -1.64
C LEU A 118 0.71 14.74 -2.16
N ARG A 119 -0.20 15.09 -1.26
CA ARG A 119 -1.49 15.69 -1.60
C ARG A 119 -1.39 17.15 -2.03
N ASP A 120 -0.67 17.96 -1.24
CA ASP A 120 -0.66 19.42 -1.47
C ASP A 120 0.04 19.80 -2.79
N PRO A 121 1.20 19.22 -3.17
CA PRO A 121 1.82 19.50 -4.47
C PRO A 121 0.96 19.06 -5.66
N ALA A 122 0.15 18.03 -5.50
CA ALA A 122 -0.71 17.55 -6.58
C ALA A 122 -1.72 18.62 -7.07
N LYS A 123 -2.07 19.59 -6.21
CA LYS A 123 -2.94 20.72 -6.56
C LYS A 123 -2.30 21.71 -7.54
N ASN A 124 -0.98 21.64 -7.71
CA ASN A 124 -0.24 22.46 -8.66
C ASN A 124 -0.23 21.87 -10.08
N LEU A 125 -0.74 20.64 -10.25
CA LEU A 125 -0.84 19.98 -11.54
C LEU A 125 -2.06 20.51 -12.29
N ILE A 126 -1.83 21.15 -13.42
CA ILE A 126 -2.87 21.81 -14.24
C ILE A 126 -2.87 21.20 -15.64
N LYS A 127 -4.01 20.64 -16.09
CA LYS A 127 -4.27 20.17 -17.44
C LYS A 127 -5.36 21.01 -18.07
N ASP A 128 -5.08 21.62 -19.21
CA ASP A 128 -6.06 22.43 -19.96
C ASP A 128 -6.77 23.51 -19.11
N GLY A 129 -6.00 24.16 -18.23
CA GLY A 129 -6.52 25.19 -17.31
C GLY A 129 -7.31 24.64 -16.10
N LYS A 130 -7.41 23.33 -15.94
CA LYS A 130 -8.08 22.69 -14.79
C LYS A 130 -7.06 22.01 -13.89
N GLN A 131 -7.22 22.17 -12.59
CA GLN A 131 -6.42 21.43 -11.61
C GLN A 131 -6.72 19.94 -11.65
N ALA A 132 -5.69 19.12 -11.46
CA ALA A 132 -5.87 17.68 -11.24
C ALA A 132 -6.77 17.44 -10.01
N ILE A 133 -7.68 16.49 -10.12
CA ILE A 133 -8.54 16.07 -9.03
C ILE A 133 -7.73 15.20 -8.08
N VAL A 134 -7.53 15.68 -6.85
CA VAL A 134 -6.71 15.01 -5.86
C VAL A 134 -7.57 14.18 -4.92
N LEU A 135 -7.51 12.87 -5.07
CA LEU A 135 -8.27 11.91 -4.29
C LEU A 135 -7.38 11.26 -3.22
N GLN A 136 -7.97 10.97 -2.07
CA GLN A 136 -7.30 10.27 -0.99
C GLN A 136 -7.78 8.83 -0.90
N ASN A 137 -6.87 7.90 -0.61
CA ASN A 137 -7.19 6.50 -0.35
C ASN A 137 -8.10 6.36 0.87
N LEU A 138 -9.30 5.80 0.65
CA LEU A 138 -10.32 5.62 1.70
C LEU A 138 -9.83 4.70 2.82
N LYS A 139 -9.11 3.63 2.52
CA LYS A 139 -8.57 2.70 3.52
C LYS A 139 -7.58 3.37 4.46
N HIS A 140 -6.68 4.21 3.92
CA HIS A 140 -5.76 5.02 4.72
C HIS A 140 -6.50 6.07 5.55
N HIS A 141 -7.51 6.71 4.96
CA HIS A 141 -8.34 7.68 5.68
C HIS A 141 -9.09 7.02 6.84
N ALA A 142 -9.74 5.88 6.62
CA ALA A 142 -10.43 5.11 7.65
C ALA A 142 -9.49 4.66 8.77
N ALA A 143 -8.28 4.19 8.43
CA ALA A 143 -7.27 3.83 9.42
C ALA A 143 -6.85 5.04 10.29
N ASN A 144 -6.70 6.21 9.70
CA ASN A 144 -6.39 7.44 10.43
C ASN A 144 -7.56 7.88 11.34
N LEU A 145 -8.80 7.71 10.91
CA LEU A 145 -9.99 7.95 11.75
C LEU A 145 -10.02 6.98 12.94
N LEU A 146 -9.78 5.71 12.68
CA LEU A 146 -9.74 4.68 13.73
C LEU A 146 -8.60 4.93 14.73
N GLU A 147 -7.44 5.35 14.28
CA GLU A 147 -6.33 5.76 15.14
C GLU A 147 -6.71 6.94 16.04
N LYS A 148 -7.36 7.95 15.48
CA LYS A 148 -7.81 9.13 16.24
C LYS A 148 -8.90 8.79 17.25
N GLN A 149 -9.83 7.91 16.91
CA GLN A 149 -10.98 7.58 17.73
C GLN A 149 -10.66 6.53 18.81
N VAL A 150 -9.85 5.54 18.48
CA VAL A 150 -9.54 4.38 19.33
C VAL A 150 -8.11 4.43 19.84
N GLY A 151 -7.14 4.65 18.97
CA GLY A 151 -5.72 4.42 19.22
C GLY A 151 -5.08 5.32 20.28
N ARG A 152 -5.68 6.48 20.54
CA ARG A 152 -5.17 7.44 21.51
C ARG A 152 -5.66 7.21 22.93
N SER A 153 -6.66 6.33 23.13
CA SER A 153 -7.21 6.05 24.47
C SER A 153 -6.24 5.23 25.32
N GLU A 154 -6.20 5.51 26.62
CA GLU A 154 -5.39 4.72 27.56
C GLU A 154 -5.92 3.27 27.65
N ARG A 155 -7.23 3.07 27.47
CA ARG A 155 -7.85 1.74 27.40
C ARG A 155 -7.27 0.92 26.26
N PHE A 156 -7.15 1.49 25.06
CA PHE A 156 -6.56 0.79 23.91
C PHE A 156 -5.07 0.49 24.13
N LYS A 157 -4.31 1.40 24.75
CA LYS A 157 -2.90 1.15 25.08
C LYS A 157 -2.76 0.01 26.09
N ALA A 158 -3.61 -0.02 27.13
CA ALA A 158 -3.64 -1.10 28.11
C ALA A 158 -3.99 -2.44 27.45
N PHE A 159 -5.02 -2.48 26.59
CA PHE A 159 -5.39 -3.64 25.79
C PHE A 159 -4.20 -4.17 24.97
N MET A 160 -3.50 -3.29 24.23
CA MET A 160 -2.35 -3.66 23.42
C MET A 160 -1.19 -4.22 24.24
N THR A 161 -1.00 -3.74 25.46
CA THR A 161 -0.01 -4.28 26.40
C THR A 161 -0.38 -5.71 26.81
N GLN A 162 -1.65 -5.94 27.17
CA GLN A 162 -2.14 -7.28 27.54
C GLN A 162 -2.06 -8.27 26.35
N VAL A 163 -2.39 -7.84 25.13
CA VAL A 163 -2.21 -8.64 23.91
C VAL A 163 -0.74 -9.08 23.74
N GLY A 164 0.22 -8.17 23.93
CA GLY A 164 1.64 -8.48 23.86
C GLY A 164 2.09 -9.49 24.93
N LEU A 165 1.63 -9.32 26.17
CA LEU A 165 1.90 -10.26 27.27
C LEU A 165 1.28 -11.63 26.99
N THR A 166 0.04 -11.66 26.54
CA THR A 166 -0.68 -12.90 26.21
C THR A 166 0.05 -13.70 25.12
N ARG A 167 0.54 -13.04 24.09
CA ARG A 167 1.31 -13.71 23.03
C ARG A 167 2.49 -14.49 23.60
N ASN A 168 3.25 -13.89 24.50
CA ASN A 168 4.40 -14.54 25.14
C ASN A 168 4.00 -15.70 26.08
N ARG A 169 2.82 -15.59 26.70
CA ARG A 169 2.33 -16.57 27.69
C ARG A 169 1.70 -17.82 27.05
N VAL A 170 1.20 -17.72 25.82
CA VAL A 170 0.46 -18.83 25.17
C VAL A 170 1.21 -19.52 24.04
N GLN A 171 2.22 -18.87 23.43
CA GLN A 171 2.87 -19.34 22.20
C GLN A 171 3.53 -20.74 22.30
N GLN A 172 3.90 -21.19 23.49
CA GLN A 172 4.56 -22.48 23.72
C GLN A 172 3.77 -23.36 24.70
N THR A 173 2.45 -23.19 24.72
CA THR A 173 1.55 -23.95 25.59
C THR A 173 0.46 -24.64 24.76
N GLU A 174 -0.35 -25.47 25.44
CA GLU A 174 -1.56 -26.09 24.88
C GLU A 174 -2.54 -25.07 24.29
N LEU A 175 -2.47 -23.79 24.76
CA LEU A 175 -3.28 -22.67 24.28
C LEU A 175 -2.65 -21.94 23.08
N GLY A 176 -1.61 -22.46 22.45
CA GLY A 176 -0.92 -21.82 21.33
C GLY A 176 -1.81 -21.44 20.15
N HIS A 177 -2.94 -22.16 19.95
CA HIS A 177 -3.95 -21.85 18.93
C HIS A 177 -4.76 -20.56 19.24
N PHE A 178 -4.79 -20.12 20.49
CA PHE A 178 -5.34 -18.83 20.92
C PHE A 178 -4.31 -17.69 20.86
N MET A 179 -3.13 -17.92 20.28
CA MET A 179 -2.12 -16.87 20.18
C MET A 179 -2.64 -15.65 19.40
N PRO A 180 -2.51 -14.42 19.94
CA PRO A 180 -2.89 -13.21 19.23
C PRO A 180 -2.15 -13.09 17.89
N PRO A 181 -2.77 -12.52 16.84
CA PRO A 181 -2.10 -12.27 15.60
C PRO A 181 -0.89 -11.34 15.78
N PRO A 182 0.16 -11.47 14.93
CA PRO A 182 1.33 -10.59 15.01
C PRO A 182 0.93 -9.14 14.74
N LEU A 183 1.28 -8.25 15.67
CA LEU A 183 0.99 -6.83 15.55
C LEU A 183 2.07 -6.16 14.69
N LYS A 184 1.69 -5.68 13.53
CA LYS A 184 2.56 -4.84 12.70
C LYS A 184 2.58 -3.44 13.29
N GLN A 185 3.76 -2.90 13.62
CA GLN A 185 3.89 -1.52 14.12
C GLN A 185 3.49 -0.48 13.06
N LYS A 186 3.92 -0.71 11.80
CA LYS A 186 3.49 0.10 10.66
C LYS A 186 2.08 -0.31 10.23
N SER A 187 1.23 0.66 9.94
CA SER A 187 -0.15 0.45 9.48
C SER A 187 -1.01 -0.38 10.45
N ARG A 188 -0.80 -0.20 11.76
CA ARG A 188 -1.51 -0.94 12.81
C ARG A 188 -3.03 -0.89 12.62
N PHE A 189 -3.57 0.28 12.39
CA PHE A 189 -5.02 0.50 12.26
C PHE A 189 -5.61 0.01 10.94
N MET A 190 -4.82 -0.18 9.90
CA MET A 190 -5.25 -0.87 8.67
C MET A 190 -5.42 -2.39 8.88
N ASN A 191 -4.82 -2.95 9.93
CA ASN A 191 -4.81 -4.38 10.23
C ASN A 191 -5.47 -4.72 11.58
N LEU A 192 -6.15 -3.77 12.20
CA LEU A 192 -6.78 -3.97 13.53
C LEU A 192 -7.87 -5.05 13.49
N GLY A 193 -8.60 -5.17 12.39
CA GLY A 193 -9.66 -6.15 12.23
C GLY A 193 -9.27 -7.61 12.50
N SER A 194 -8.02 -8.01 12.25
CA SER A 194 -7.54 -9.35 12.60
C SER A 194 -7.44 -9.55 14.11
N LEU A 195 -7.01 -8.51 14.84
CA LEU A 195 -6.92 -8.54 16.30
C LEU A 195 -8.30 -8.52 16.94
N LEU A 196 -9.22 -7.71 16.42
CA LEU A 196 -10.59 -7.66 16.92
C LEU A 196 -11.32 -9.00 16.70
N ARG A 197 -11.18 -9.62 15.51
CA ARG A 197 -11.73 -10.97 15.27
C ARG A 197 -11.14 -12.02 16.23
N TRP A 198 -9.83 -11.97 16.48
CA TRP A 198 -9.20 -12.82 17.49
C TRP A 198 -9.83 -12.60 18.87
N SER A 199 -10.00 -11.35 19.30
CA SER A 199 -10.59 -11.03 20.59
C SER A 199 -12.03 -11.53 20.69
N THR A 200 -12.84 -11.37 19.62
CA THR A 200 -14.22 -11.88 19.56
C THR A 200 -14.25 -13.41 19.67
N MET A 201 -13.36 -14.09 18.96
CA MET A 201 -13.22 -15.56 19.02
C MET A 201 -12.88 -16.01 20.45
N VAL A 202 -11.89 -15.39 21.09
CA VAL A 202 -11.50 -15.74 22.45
C VAL A 202 -12.61 -15.45 23.46
N MET A 203 -13.29 -14.31 23.33
CA MET A 203 -14.47 -13.99 24.17
C MET A 203 -15.58 -15.03 24.02
N HIS A 204 -15.79 -15.54 22.80
CA HIS A 204 -16.75 -16.63 22.59
C HIS A 204 -16.35 -17.89 23.39
N HIS A 205 -15.08 -18.33 23.34
CA HIS A 205 -14.60 -19.48 24.11
C HIS A 205 -14.64 -19.24 25.64
N LEU A 206 -14.35 -18.02 26.09
CA LEU A 206 -14.49 -17.65 27.52
C LEU A 206 -15.94 -17.76 28.02
N ASN A 207 -16.92 -17.52 27.12
CA ASN A 207 -18.35 -17.60 27.46
C ASN A 207 -18.95 -19.01 27.24
N HIS A 208 -18.27 -19.86 26.46
CA HIS A 208 -18.69 -21.21 26.09
C HIS A 208 -17.50 -22.17 26.18
N PRO A 209 -16.97 -22.42 27.40
CA PRO A 209 -15.74 -23.19 27.60
C PRO A 209 -15.85 -24.65 27.12
N GLU A 210 -17.04 -25.24 27.16
CA GLU A 210 -17.32 -26.59 26.68
C GLU A 210 -17.16 -26.75 25.15
N SER A 211 -16.95 -25.68 24.43
CA SER A 211 -16.75 -25.71 22.97
C SER A 211 -15.37 -26.24 22.54
N ASP A 212 -14.39 -26.32 23.46
CA ASP A 212 -13.05 -26.83 23.16
C ASP A 212 -12.82 -28.19 23.84
N SER A 213 -12.61 -29.24 23.03
CA SER A 213 -12.37 -30.62 23.47
C SER A 213 -10.92 -31.07 23.38
N ARG A 214 -9.97 -30.14 23.18
CA ARG A 214 -8.55 -30.47 23.02
C ARG A 214 -7.92 -30.87 24.36
N GLU A 215 -7.02 -31.84 24.30
CA GLU A 215 -6.30 -32.30 25.48
C GLU A 215 -5.46 -31.17 26.11
N GLY A 216 -5.58 -31.01 27.43
CA GLY A 216 -4.88 -29.94 28.19
C GLY A 216 -5.52 -28.57 28.11
N VAL A 217 -6.56 -28.37 27.32
CA VAL A 217 -7.32 -27.11 27.25
C VAL A 217 -8.48 -27.19 28.23
N THR A 218 -8.31 -26.55 29.38
CA THR A 218 -9.37 -26.50 30.43
C THR A 218 -9.88 -25.07 30.58
N GLU A 219 -11.09 -24.95 31.12
CA GLU A 219 -11.70 -23.64 31.42
C GLU A 219 -10.80 -22.78 32.28
N GLU A 220 -10.22 -23.37 33.33
CA GLU A 220 -9.34 -22.65 34.25
C GLU A 220 -8.07 -22.14 33.55
N ARG A 221 -7.52 -22.90 32.59
CA ARG A 221 -6.33 -22.49 31.83
C ARG A 221 -6.67 -21.38 30.85
N ILE A 222 -7.83 -21.45 30.19
CA ILE A 222 -8.31 -20.37 29.31
C ILE A 222 -8.54 -19.10 30.12
N GLU A 223 -9.24 -19.21 31.26
CA GLU A 223 -9.52 -18.06 32.13
C GLU A 223 -8.23 -17.44 32.69
N GLU A 224 -7.29 -18.27 33.16
CA GLU A 224 -5.97 -17.79 33.70
C GLU A 224 -5.20 -16.95 32.66
N LYS A 225 -5.18 -17.36 31.40
CA LYS A 225 -4.35 -16.73 30.37
C LYS A 225 -5.08 -15.64 29.58
N LEU A 226 -6.38 -15.77 29.41
CA LEU A 226 -7.18 -14.98 28.48
C LEU A 226 -8.34 -14.23 29.14
N GLY A 227 -8.71 -14.55 30.39
CA GLY A 227 -9.84 -13.96 31.12
C GLY A 227 -9.81 -12.44 31.23
N TRP A 228 -8.62 -11.83 31.18
CA TRP A 228 -8.44 -10.37 31.17
C TRP A 228 -9.19 -9.66 30.04
N LEU A 229 -9.55 -10.39 28.95
CA LEU A 229 -10.34 -9.83 27.85
C LEU A 229 -11.72 -9.37 28.29
N ARG A 230 -12.30 -9.97 29.34
CA ARG A 230 -13.62 -9.57 29.88
C ARG A 230 -13.63 -8.13 30.35
N ASP A 231 -12.50 -7.62 30.85
CA ASP A 231 -12.35 -6.23 31.29
C ASP A 231 -12.47 -5.23 30.14
N PHE A 232 -12.35 -5.71 28.91
CA PHE A 232 -12.42 -4.90 27.68
C PHE A 232 -13.68 -5.18 26.85
N ALA A 233 -14.68 -5.89 27.40
CA ALA A 233 -15.86 -6.30 26.62
C ALA A 233 -16.58 -5.12 25.96
N ASP A 234 -16.84 -4.03 26.71
CA ASP A 234 -17.50 -2.83 26.19
C ASP A 234 -16.63 -2.08 25.19
N ASP A 235 -15.33 -1.98 25.46
CA ASP A 235 -14.37 -1.37 24.53
C ASP A 235 -14.31 -2.14 23.20
N LEU A 236 -14.23 -3.48 23.28
CA LEU A 236 -14.22 -4.37 22.12
C LEU A 236 -15.49 -4.25 21.30
N ALA A 237 -16.66 -4.13 21.95
CA ALA A 237 -17.93 -3.91 21.26
C ALA A 237 -17.90 -2.60 20.44
N GLN A 238 -17.42 -1.50 21.05
CA GLN A 238 -17.31 -0.21 20.36
C GLN A 238 -16.26 -0.22 19.23
N TRP A 239 -15.11 -0.87 19.44
CA TRP A 239 -14.07 -0.97 18.40
C TRP A 239 -14.51 -1.86 17.24
N ASN A 240 -15.27 -2.93 17.50
CA ASN A 240 -15.89 -3.76 16.47
C ASN A 240 -16.89 -2.96 15.64
N GLN A 241 -17.77 -2.14 16.26
CA GLN A 241 -18.67 -1.25 15.51
C GLN A 241 -17.91 -0.38 14.50
N CYS A 242 -16.81 0.28 14.94
CA CYS A 242 -15.98 1.08 14.03
C CYS A 242 -15.43 0.23 12.87
N GLN A 243 -14.95 -0.97 13.17
CA GLN A 243 -14.35 -1.85 12.16
C GLN A 243 -15.38 -2.38 11.17
N GLU A 244 -16.59 -2.68 11.62
CA GLU A 244 -17.71 -3.13 10.77
C GLU A 244 -18.13 -2.03 9.80
N VAL A 245 -18.34 -0.81 10.28
CA VAL A 245 -18.64 0.36 9.44
C VAL A 245 -17.55 0.58 8.38
N ILE A 246 -16.27 0.46 8.78
CA ILE A 246 -15.15 0.58 7.84
C ILE A 246 -15.21 -0.54 6.79
N ASN A 247 -15.45 -1.78 7.19
CA ASN A 247 -15.51 -2.93 6.29
C ASN A 247 -16.65 -2.80 5.28
N GLU A 248 -17.84 -2.41 5.72
CA GLU A 248 -19.00 -2.17 4.86
C GLU A 248 -18.70 -1.07 3.84
N THR A 249 -18.16 0.06 4.30
CA THR A 249 -17.80 1.19 3.43
C THR A 249 -16.74 0.79 2.40
N LEU A 250 -15.67 0.08 2.81
CA LEU A 250 -14.63 -0.38 1.90
C LEU A 250 -15.14 -1.42 0.89
N SER A 251 -15.98 -2.35 1.34
CA SER A 251 -16.59 -3.34 0.45
C SER A 251 -17.46 -2.66 -0.61
N TRP A 252 -18.28 -1.71 -0.19
CA TRP A 252 -19.16 -0.95 -1.09
C TRP A 252 -18.35 -0.13 -2.10
N ILE A 253 -17.38 0.67 -1.68
CA ILE A 253 -16.62 1.53 -2.60
C ILE A 253 -15.76 0.72 -3.59
N ASN A 254 -15.26 -0.44 -3.17
CA ASN A 254 -14.52 -1.32 -4.06
C ASN A 254 -15.41 -1.93 -5.16
N GLN A 255 -16.70 -2.12 -4.87
CA GLN A 255 -17.67 -2.64 -5.84
C GLN A 255 -18.26 -1.55 -6.73
N SER A 256 -18.52 -0.36 -6.18
CA SER A 256 -19.26 0.71 -6.87
C SER A 256 -18.36 1.76 -7.52
N GLY A 257 -17.14 1.96 -6.96
CA GLY A 257 -16.32 3.13 -7.26
C GLY A 257 -16.95 4.42 -6.73
N LEU A 258 -16.24 5.54 -6.85
CA LEU A 258 -16.74 6.87 -6.52
C LEU A 258 -17.42 7.48 -7.74
N ARG A 259 -18.65 7.96 -7.59
CA ARG A 259 -19.49 8.61 -8.63
C ARG A 259 -20.44 9.63 -8.01
N CYS A 260 -21.23 10.33 -8.82
CA CYS A 260 -22.07 11.45 -8.37
C CYS A 260 -23.13 11.10 -7.33
N ASP A 261 -23.54 9.82 -7.19
CA ASP A 261 -24.57 9.38 -6.23
C ASP A 261 -23.99 8.65 -5.02
N SER A 262 -22.68 8.60 -4.89
CA SER A 262 -21.96 7.80 -3.90
C SER A 262 -22.30 8.16 -2.47
N THR A 263 -22.49 9.44 -2.17
CA THR A 263 -22.84 9.90 -0.81
C THR A 263 -24.24 9.43 -0.38
N ALA A 264 -25.22 9.50 -1.28
CA ALA A 264 -26.57 9.06 -1.00
C ALA A 264 -26.61 7.55 -0.78
N GLU A 265 -26.02 6.77 -1.68
CA GLU A 265 -25.94 5.31 -1.56
C GLU A 265 -25.22 4.86 -0.28
N LEU A 266 -24.12 5.54 0.09
CA LEU A 266 -23.39 5.22 1.32
C LEU A 266 -24.23 5.55 2.56
N ARG A 267 -25.00 6.64 2.56
CA ARG A 267 -25.92 6.97 3.65
C ARG A 267 -26.99 5.90 3.82
N ASP A 268 -27.57 5.41 2.72
CA ASP A 268 -28.57 4.35 2.75
C ASP A 268 -27.97 3.04 3.26
N LEU A 269 -26.75 2.67 2.81
CA LEU A 269 -26.02 1.50 3.29
C LEU A 269 -25.76 1.56 4.80
N LEU A 270 -25.34 2.71 5.30
CA LEU A 270 -24.96 2.92 6.70
C LEU A 270 -26.12 3.43 7.57
N ALA A 271 -27.37 3.40 7.09
CA ALA A 271 -28.54 3.96 7.81
C ALA A 271 -28.68 3.43 9.23
N SER A 272 -28.54 2.10 9.44
CA SER A 272 -28.62 1.48 10.77
C SER A 272 -27.56 2.01 11.75
N TRP A 273 -26.36 2.33 11.26
CA TRP A 273 -25.28 2.93 12.06
C TRP A 273 -25.54 4.41 12.37
N LEU A 274 -26.13 5.15 11.42
CA LEU A 274 -26.44 6.57 11.56
C LEU A 274 -27.64 6.81 12.50
N GLU A 275 -28.51 5.82 12.70
CA GLU A 275 -29.63 5.85 13.64
C GLU A 275 -29.21 5.57 15.09
N LEU A 276 -28.01 5.05 15.34
CA LEU A 276 -27.49 4.83 16.69
C LEU A 276 -27.43 6.16 17.48
N PRO A 277 -27.48 6.12 18.83
CA PRO A 277 -27.26 7.30 19.65
C PRO A 277 -25.97 8.05 19.31
N SER A 278 -25.96 9.38 19.38
CA SER A 278 -24.88 10.26 18.94
C SER A 278 -23.52 9.99 19.62
N GLY A 279 -23.51 9.35 20.77
CA GLY A 279 -22.27 8.99 21.49
C GLY A 279 -21.64 7.66 21.05
N GLN A 280 -22.31 6.89 20.21
CA GLN A 280 -21.82 5.56 19.81
C GLN A 280 -20.70 5.63 18.76
N SER A 281 -19.68 4.79 18.95
CA SER A 281 -18.48 4.78 18.11
C SER A 281 -18.78 4.43 16.65
N GLY A 282 -19.71 3.50 16.40
CA GLY A 282 -20.16 3.14 15.05
C GLY A 282 -20.77 4.32 14.30
N ARG A 283 -21.70 5.06 14.95
CA ARG A 283 -22.30 6.25 14.36
C ARG A 283 -21.28 7.32 14.01
N GLN A 284 -20.39 7.64 14.95
CA GLN A 284 -19.34 8.63 14.72
C GLN A 284 -18.40 8.25 13.55
N MET A 285 -18.12 6.96 13.39
CA MET A 285 -17.33 6.45 12.27
C MET A 285 -18.10 6.58 10.95
N ALA A 286 -19.39 6.20 10.94
CA ALA A 286 -20.26 6.30 9.77
C ALA A 286 -20.37 7.76 9.27
N GLU A 287 -20.66 8.70 10.17
CA GLU A 287 -20.74 10.13 9.85
C GLU A 287 -19.46 10.65 9.18
N LYS A 288 -18.29 10.33 9.76
CA LYS A 288 -16.97 10.78 9.21
C LYS A 288 -16.65 10.16 7.84
N LEU A 289 -17.04 8.89 7.61
CA LEU A 289 -16.81 8.25 6.32
C LEU A 289 -17.76 8.78 5.25
N VAL A 290 -19.03 9.05 5.60
CA VAL A 290 -19.97 9.73 4.70
C VAL A 290 -19.47 11.13 4.33
N ASP A 291 -18.98 11.92 5.29
CA ASP A 291 -18.43 13.25 5.04
C ASP A 291 -17.21 13.20 4.13
N PHE A 292 -16.34 12.21 4.31
CA PHE A 292 -15.18 12.00 3.44
C PHE A 292 -15.59 11.65 2.00
N VAL A 293 -16.56 10.76 1.84
CA VAL A 293 -17.06 10.38 0.50
C VAL A 293 -17.74 11.58 -0.16
N ALA A 294 -18.55 12.36 0.59
CA ALA A 294 -19.18 13.57 0.08
C ALA A 294 -18.16 14.61 -0.42
N ALA A 295 -17.10 14.86 0.36
CA ALA A 295 -16.04 15.77 -0.02
C ALA A 295 -15.26 15.29 -1.27
N SER A 296 -15.13 13.97 -1.43
CA SER A 296 -14.47 13.38 -2.61
C SER A 296 -15.38 13.44 -3.84
N GLU A 297 -16.68 13.15 -3.68
CA GLU A 297 -17.68 13.21 -4.74
C GLU A 297 -17.82 14.63 -5.33
N GLN A 298 -17.82 15.65 -4.48
CA GLN A 298 -17.92 17.06 -4.90
C GLN A 298 -16.79 17.50 -5.85
N GLN A 299 -15.67 16.79 -5.87
CA GLN A 299 -14.56 17.07 -6.78
C GLN A 299 -14.75 16.46 -8.16
N LEU A 300 -15.68 15.49 -8.31
CA LEU A 300 -15.84 14.77 -9.55
C LEU A 300 -16.66 15.58 -10.58
N PRO A 301 -16.25 15.62 -11.86
CA PRO A 301 -17.09 16.08 -12.93
C PRO A 301 -18.36 15.23 -13.07
N ALA A 302 -19.44 15.85 -13.51
CA ALA A 302 -20.69 15.14 -13.76
C ALA A 302 -20.49 13.96 -14.73
N GLY A 303 -21.05 12.79 -14.38
CA GLY A 303 -20.95 11.56 -15.17
C GLY A 303 -19.59 10.86 -15.12
N SER A 304 -18.61 11.39 -14.36
CA SER A 304 -17.32 10.72 -14.20
C SER A 304 -17.34 9.71 -13.04
N ARG A 305 -16.34 8.82 -13.09
CA ARG A 305 -16.09 7.81 -12.06
C ARG A 305 -14.62 7.83 -11.67
N ALA A 306 -14.35 7.62 -10.39
CA ALA A 306 -12.99 7.52 -9.88
C ALA A 306 -12.85 6.37 -8.86
N TRP A 307 -11.63 6.07 -8.51
CA TRP A 307 -11.26 5.07 -7.53
C TRP A 307 -10.73 5.75 -6.25
N LEU A 308 -11.04 5.17 -5.10
CA LEU A 308 -10.52 5.61 -3.80
C LEU A 308 -9.62 4.55 -3.15
N SER A 309 -9.01 3.67 -3.96
CA SER A 309 -8.16 2.59 -3.45
C SER A 309 -6.79 2.58 -4.12
N THR A 310 -5.73 2.51 -3.31
CA THR A 310 -4.34 2.28 -3.76
C THR A 310 -3.88 0.84 -3.50
N GLU A 311 -4.79 -0.12 -3.32
CA GLU A 311 -4.46 -1.52 -3.02
C GLU A 311 -3.55 -2.15 -4.09
N ILE A 312 -3.66 -1.68 -5.33
CA ILE A 312 -2.79 -2.13 -6.41
C ILE A 312 -1.33 -1.71 -6.19
N LEU A 313 -1.09 -0.52 -5.62
CA LEU A 313 0.24 -0.10 -5.17
C LEU A 313 0.74 -1.00 -4.05
N GLU A 314 -0.11 -1.28 -3.05
CA GLU A 314 0.24 -2.19 -1.95
C GLU A 314 0.60 -3.59 -2.49
N SER A 315 -0.14 -4.10 -3.49
CA SER A 315 0.16 -5.38 -4.16
C SER A 315 1.51 -5.34 -4.87
N LEU A 316 1.78 -4.29 -5.63
CA LEU A 316 3.06 -4.10 -6.33
C LEU A 316 4.23 -4.04 -5.34
N PHE A 317 4.08 -3.28 -4.25
CA PHE A 317 5.06 -3.23 -3.18
C PHE A 317 5.22 -4.56 -2.44
N GLY A 318 4.15 -5.31 -2.28
CA GLY A 318 4.19 -6.67 -1.74
C GLY A 318 5.09 -7.59 -2.56
N ARG A 319 4.94 -7.58 -3.89
CA ARG A 319 5.79 -8.32 -4.83
C ARG A 319 7.25 -7.84 -4.78
N PHE A 320 7.47 -6.53 -4.72
CA PHE A 320 8.81 -5.97 -4.59
C PHE A 320 9.50 -6.41 -3.28
N LYS A 321 8.82 -6.35 -2.13
CA LYS A 321 9.33 -6.83 -0.85
C LYS A 321 9.58 -8.34 -0.83
N GLN A 322 8.80 -9.11 -1.56
CA GLN A 322 9.06 -10.56 -1.72
C GLN A 322 10.37 -10.80 -2.47
N LEU A 323 10.63 -10.07 -3.57
CA LEU A 323 11.90 -10.12 -4.26
C LEU A 323 13.06 -9.69 -3.36
N GLU A 324 12.91 -8.61 -2.60
CA GLU A 324 13.91 -8.14 -1.64
C GLU A 324 14.28 -9.21 -0.62
N ARG A 325 13.30 -9.91 -0.04
CA ARG A 325 13.54 -11.00 0.93
C ARG A 325 14.25 -12.20 0.33
N GLN A 326 14.01 -12.52 -0.93
CA GLN A 326 14.66 -13.61 -1.64
C GLN A 326 16.07 -13.26 -2.09
N HIS A 327 16.40 -11.96 -2.19
CA HIS A 327 17.68 -11.45 -2.64
C HIS A 327 18.58 -11.03 -1.47
N SER A 328 19.19 -11.98 -0.79
CA SER A 328 20.12 -11.71 0.34
C SER A 328 21.35 -10.88 -0.03
N LYS A 329 21.67 -10.74 -1.31
CA LYS A 329 22.86 -10.00 -1.84
C LYS A 329 22.54 -9.05 -2.99
N GLY A 330 21.25 -8.84 -3.33
CA GLY A 330 20.84 -7.91 -4.37
C GLY A 330 21.03 -6.45 -3.92
N GLY A 331 21.75 -5.65 -4.72
CA GLY A 331 21.88 -4.22 -4.42
C GLY A 331 20.55 -3.48 -4.63
N PHE A 332 20.31 -2.44 -3.82
CA PHE A 332 19.14 -1.54 -3.91
C PHE A 332 18.87 -1.05 -5.34
N THR A 333 19.89 -0.66 -6.07
CA THR A 333 19.83 -0.24 -7.46
C THR A 333 19.18 -1.28 -8.38
N ARG A 334 19.57 -2.56 -8.23
CA ARG A 334 19.01 -3.65 -9.03
C ARG A 334 17.55 -3.85 -8.74
N LEU A 335 17.16 -3.80 -7.48
CA LEU A 335 15.76 -3.95 -7.06
C LEU A 335 14.89 -2.82 -7.62
N LEU A 336 15.34 -1.56 -7.55
CA LEU A 336 14.58 -0.43 -8.09
C LEU A 336 14.43 -0.52 -9.62
N ALA A 337 15.52 -0.83 -10.33
CA ALA A 337 15.47 -0.98 -11.78
C ALA A 337 14.57 -2.15 -12.24
N CYS A 338 14.39 -3.19 -11.42
CA CYS A 338 13.51 -4.31 -11.72
C CYS A 338 12.04 -4.05 -11.40
N LEU A 339 11.71 -3.07 -10.56
CA LEU A 339 10.34 -2.82 -10.09
C LEU A 339 9.32 -2.67 -11.24
N PRO A 340 9.61 -1.95 -12.34
CA PRO A 340 8.67 -1.79 -13.45
C PRO A 340 8.30 -3.11 -14.14
N THR A 341 9.18 -4.12 -14.09
CA THR A 341 8.90 -5.44 -14.69
C THR A 341 7.81 -6.22 -13.95
N LEU A 342 7.51 -5.85 -12.70
CA LEU A 342 6.53 -6.53 -11.86
C LEU A 342 5.07 -6.23 -12.26
N CYS A 343 4.85 -5.15 -13.02
CA CYS A 343 3.51 -4.77 -13.48
C CYS A 343 3.02 -5.63 -14.63
N ARG A 344 3.92 -6.30 -15.36
CA ARG A 344 3.54 -6.95 -16.62
C ARG A 344 4.20 -8.30 -16.81
N ARG A 345 3.55 -9.18 -17.58
CA ARG A 345 4.14 -10.47 -17.96
C ARG A 345 5.35 -10.29 -18.85
N VAL A 346 6.40 -11.01 -18.54
CA VAL A 346 7.63 -11.06 -19.36
C VAL A 346 7.43 -12.12 -20.45
N THR A 347 7.25 -11.67 -21.70
CA THR A 347 7.17 -12.53 -22.88
C THR A 347 8.39 -12.32 -23.78
N ALA A 348 8.72 -13.31 -24.62
CA ALA A 348 9.86 -13.20 -25.53
C ALA A 348 9.72 -12.01 -26.50
N ASP A 349 8.52 -11.76 -27.03
CA ASP A 349 8.28 -10.68 -27.96
C ASP A 349 8.40 -9.32 -27.29
N ARG A 350 7.91 -9.21 -26.04
CA ARG A 350 8.07 -8.00 -25.24
C ARG A 350 9.54 -7.70 -24.98
N VAL A 351 10.32 -8.69 -24.54
CA VAL A 351 11.76 -8.53 -24.33
C VAL A 351 12.46 -8.11 -25.61
N ARG A 352 12.18 -8.76 -26.74
CA ARG A 352 12.74 -8.39 -28.05
C ARG A 352 12.40 -6.95 -28.43
N SER A 353 11.14 -6.55 -28.27
CA SER A 353 10.70 -5.19 -28.54
C SER A 353 11.43 -4.17 -27.67
N ARG A 354 11.47 -4.38 -26.36
CA ARG A 354 12.10 -3.46 -25.39
C ARG A 354 13.60 -3.34 -25.58
N PHE A 355 14.27 -4.44 -25.90
CA PHE A 355 15.72 -4.45 -26.09
C PHE A 355 16.18 -3.78 -27.40
N LYS A 356 15.26 -3.48 -28.34
CA LYS A 356 15.58 -2.66 -29.50
C LYS A 356 15.79 -1.19 -29.13
N HIS A 357 15.13 -0.70 -28.09
CA HIS A 357 15.10 0.72 -27.75
C HIS A 357 15.98 1.10 -26.57
N VAL A 358 16.42 0.15 -25.74
CA VAL A 358 17.24 0.42 -24.55
C VAL A 358 18.49 -0.43 -24.56
N GLN A 359 19.66 0.20 -24.46
CA GLN A 359 20.96 -0.42 -24.40
C GLN A 359 21.50 -0.49 -22.96
N ALA A 360 22.61 -1.20 -22.74
CA ALA A 360 23.25 -1.27 -21.42
C ALA A 360 23.74 0.12 -20.93
N GLY A 361 24.12 1.00 -21.86
CA GLY A 361 24.51 2.38 -21.55
C GLY A 361 23.38 3.20 -20.95
N ASP A 362 22.15 3.00 -21.44
CA ASP A 362 20.96 3.71 -20.94
C ASP A 362 20.63 3.30 -19.49
N VAL A 363 20.85 2.03 -19.15
CA VAL A 363 20.72 1.54 -17.75
C VAL A 363 21.74 2.24 -16.84
N GLN A 364 23.00 2.39 -17.28
CA GLN A 364 24.01 3.09 -16.50
C GLN A 364 23.70 4.58 -16.37
N GLN A 365 23.13 5.19 -17.42
CA GLN A 365 22.70 6.58 -17.37
C GLN A 365 21.55 6.75 -16.38
N TRP A 366 20.51 5.90 -16.47
CA TRP A 366 19.41 5.91 -15.53
C TRP A 366 19.88 5.76 -14.07
N ILE A 367 20.83 4.86 -13.81
CA ILE A 367 21.40 4.68 -12.48
C ILE A 367 22.07 5.99 -11.99
N ARG A 368 22.84 6.65 -12.82
CA ARG A 368 23.51 7.92 -12.46
C ARG A 368 22.52 9.03 -12.16
N ASP A 369 21.46 9.12 -12.98
CA ASP A 369 20.45 10.19 -12.88
C ASP A 369 19.51 9.98 -11.70
N THR A 370 19.15 8.71 -11.43
CA THR A 370 18.14 8.37 -10.41
C THR A 370 18.73 8.14 -9.03
N LEU A 371 19.99 7.65 -8.96
CA LEU A 371 20.62 7.18 -7.72
C LEU A 371 21.94 7.91 -7.38
N PRO A 372 22.08 9.20 -7.64
CA PRO A 372 23.36 9.91 -7.45
C PRO A 372 23.83 9.92 -5.99
N ASN A 373 22.89 9.77 -5.05
CA ASN A 373 23.13 9.91 -3.62
C ASN A 373 22.96 8.62 -2.81
N THR A 374 23.01 7.44 -3.44
CA THR A 374 22.93 6.18 -2.69
C THR A 374 24.08 6.04 -1.70
N LEU A 375 23.88 5.27 -0.63
CA LEU A 375 24.93 4.92 0.35
C LEU A 375 26.20 4.39 -0.35
N THR A 376 26.03 3.60 -1.40
CA THR A 376 27.14 3.08 -2.20
C THR A 376 27.83 4.20 -2.98
N ALA A 377 27.08 5.12 -3.60
CA ALA A 377 27.65 6.28 -4.28
C ALA A 377 28.42 7.19 -3.32
N ARG A 378 27.86 7.48 -2.14
CA ARG A 378 28.53 8.26 -1.08
C ARG A 378 29.79 7.58 -0.56
N ARG A 379 29.77 6.27 -0.33
CA ARG A 379 30.95 5.50 0.04
C ARG A 379 32.03 5.59 -1.03
N ASN A 380 31.66 5.36 -2.28
CA ASN A 380 32.60 5.42 -3.40
C ASN A 380 33.18 6.83 -3.59
N ALA A 381 32.39 7.89 -3.39
CA ALA A 381 32.85 9.27 -3.40
C ALA A 381 33.86 9.52 -2.26
N ALA A 382 33.52 9.13 -1.03
CA ALA A 382 34.41 9.28 0.12
C ALA A 382 35.71 8.49 -0.04
N TYR A 383 35.68 7.28 -0.60
CA TYR A 383 36.88 6.52 -0.93
C TYR A 383 37.73 7.25 -1.96
N ARG A 384 37.13 7.75 -3.05
CA ARG A 384 37.89 8.51 -4.09
C ARG A 384 38.53 9.76 -3.51
N GLU A 385 37.84 10.51 -2.67
CA GLU A 385 38.38 11.70 -2.00
C GLU A 385 39.55 11.33 -1.06
N ALA A 386 39.39 10.27 -0.26
CA ALA A 386 40.43 9.82 0.65
C ALA A 386 41.71 9.32 -0.08
N PHE A 387 41.56 8.71 -1.24
CA PHE A 387 42.70 8.23 -2.06
C PHE A 387 43.25 9.27 -3.05
N ALA A 388 42.51 10.33 -3.35
CA ALA A 388 43.01 11.44 -4.18
C ALA A 388 43.93 12.41 -3.40
N GLN A 389 43.96 12.29 -2.08
CA GLN A 389 44.83 13.09 -1.17
C GLN A 389 46.14 12.38 -0.81
N GLN A 390 46.40 11.18 -1.35
CA GLN A 390 47.66 10.46 -1.29
C GLN A 390 48.40 10.57 -2.63
#